data_9af6d05cca70cc9290dce4d742550970
#
_entry.id   9af6d05cca70cc9290dce4d742550970
#
_cell.length_a   1.000
_cell.length_b   1.000
_cell.length_c   1.000
_cell.angle_alpha   90.00
_cell.angle_beta   90.00
_cell.angle_gamma   90.00
#
_symmetry.space_group_name_H-M   'P 1'
#
loop_
_entity.id
_entity.type
_entity.pdbx_description
1 polymer ?
#
loop_
_entity_poly.entity_id
_entity_poly.type
_entity_poly.pdbx_seq_one_letter_code
_entity_poly.pdbx_strand_id
1 'polypeptide(L)'
;MLVLVASVQAETVFVTLEKDNALAVIDPIAGKLLKTVPVGQRPRGIAISPDNKFLYIATSDENVIKIIDVETLKEVGYLPSGEDPETFALNPAGDKLYVSNEDDSLVTVIDIAKKKIVKQIKVGVEPEGIAVSPDNKWLVSASETTNMVHWIDTKTNAITENILVDPRPRAVRFTANSQQLWVTSEMAGTLMILDVNSKQIIKTIKFQVSGVTADKIQPVGVVIDKDSNRGYVALGPANRVAVINAKTFEVEKVLLVGQRVWNLAFSPDQKRLYTTNGISNDISIIDLDSQVVTKSIGVGNYPWGVAVKP
;
A
#
# COMPACT_ATOMS: atom_id res chain seq x y z
N MET A 1 2.07 -39.28 -25.26
CA MET A 1 1.32 -38.53 -24.25
C MET A 1 2.24 -37.42 -23.76
N LEU A 2 2.10 -36.21 -24.35
CA LEU A 2 2.91 -35.07 -23.94
C LEU A 2 2.29 -34.54 -22.63
N VAL A 3 3.02 -34.65 -21.54
CA VAL A 3 2.67 -33.98 -20.28
C VAL A 3 3.04 -32.52 -20.48
N LEU A 4 2.06 -31.68 -20.73
CA LEU A 4 2.22 -30.23 -20.59
C LEU A 4 2.50 -29.93 -19.12
N VAL A 5 3.76 -29.78 -18.75
CA VAL A 5 4.14 -29.16 -17.51
C VAL A 5 3.79 -27.68 -17.66
N ALA A 6 2.63 -27.29 -17.14
CA ALA A 6 2.33 -25.88 -16.95
C ALA A 6 3.47 -25.30 -16.09
N SER A 7 4.27 -24.42 -16.65
CA SER A 7 5.23 -23.65 -15.87
C SER A 7 4.43 -22.84 -14.86
N VAL A 8 4.43 -23.26 -13.61
CA VAL A 8 3.98 -22.40 -12.51
C VAL A 8 4.93 -21.20 -12.56
N GLN A 9 4.43 -20.08 -13.01
CA GLN A 9 5.19 -18.84 -13.00
C GLN A 9 5.53 -18.56 -11.53
N ALA A 10 6.83 -18.48 -11.25
CA ALA A 10 7.29 -18.35 -9.87
C ALA A 10 6.85 -16.98 -9.33
N GLU A 11 6.13 -17.00 -8.22
CA GLU A 11 5.77 -15.80 -7.48
C GLU A 11 7.02 -14.94 -7.21
N THR A 12 6.92 -13.65 -7.48
CA THR A 12 8.03 -12.71 -7.25
C THR A 12 7.55 -11.53 -6.42
N VAL A 13 8.27 -11.23 -5.35
CA VAL A 13 8.02 -10.05 -4.50
C VAL A 13 9.00 -8.95 -4.87
N PHE A 14 8.46 -7.77 -5.10
CA PHE A 14 9.20 -6.54 -5.39
C PHE A 14 9.07 -5.59 -4.20
N VAL A 15 10.19 -5.04 -3.75
CA VAL A 15 10.24 -4.14 -2.60
C VAL A 15 11.08 -2.92 -2.93
N THR A 16 10.52 -1.73 -2.73
CA THR A 16 11.28 -0.49 -2.84
C THR A 16 12.16 -0.29 -1.62
N LEU A 17 13.44 0.04 -1.85
CA LEU A 17 14.44 0.29 -0.83
C LEU A 17 14.73 1.80 -0.79
N GLU A 18 14.06 2.50 0.11
CA GLU A 18 14.05 3.97 0.14
C GLU A 18 15.46 4.56 0.26
N LYS A 19 16.32 3.98 1.12
CA LYS A 19 17.66 4.48 1.39
C LYS A 19 18.73 3.98 0.42
N ASP A 20 18.43 2.91 -0.31
CA ASP A 20 19.33 2.36 -1.34
C ASP A 20 19.02 2.89 -2.74
N ASN A 21 17.93 3.65 -2.92
CA ASN A 21 17.47 4.13 -4.22
C ASN A 21 17.27 2.97 -5.22
N ALA A 22 16.71 1.87 -4.74
CA ALA A 22 16.72 0.60 -5.45
C ALA A 22 15.41 -0.19 -5.28
N LEU A 23 15.28 -1.22 -6.11
CA LEU A 23 14.24 -2.24 -6.05
C LEU A 23 14.87 -3.58 -5.72
N ALA A 24 14.43 -4.21 -4.64
CA ALA A 24 14.76 -5.60 -4.32
C ALA A 24 13.79 -6.54 -5.04
N VAL A 25 14.31 -7.61 -5.61
CA VAL A 25 13.57 -8.70 -6.28
C VAL A 25 13.78 -9.98 -5.48
N ILE A 26 12.71 -10.57 -5.01
CA ILE A 26 12.74 -11.64 -4.01
C ILE A 26 11.96 -12.84 -4.53
N ASP A 27 12.53 -14.02 -4.37
CA ASP A 27 11.84 -15.31 -4.48
C ASP A 27 11.33 -15.69 -3.07
N PRO A 28 10.03 -15.55 -2.79
CA PRO A 28 9.49 -15.82 -1.46
C PRO A 28 9.41 -17.31 -1.17
N ILE A 29 9.35 -18.17 -2.19
CA ILE A 29 9.29 -19.63 -2.04
C ILE A 29 10.68 -20.20 -1.69
N ALA A 30 11.71 -19.82 -2.44
CA ALA A 30 13.09 -20.13 -2.07
C ALA A 30 13.53 -19.34 -0.83
N GLY A 31 12.83 -18.27 -0.52
CA GLY A 31 13.06 -17.40 0.64
C GLY A 31 14.40 -16.68 0.58
N LYS A 32 14.69 -16.06 -0.55
CA LYS A 32 15.95 -15.34 -0.79
C LYS A 32 15.78 -14.10 -1.66
N LEU A 33 16.63 -13.13 -1.41
CA LEU A 33 16.85 -12.00 -2.31
C LEU A 33 17.54 -12.52 -3.58
N LEU A 34 16.94 -12.26 -4.75
CA LEU A 34 17.52 -12.66 -6.04
C LEU A 34 18.49 -11.60 -6.54
N LYS A 35 18.09 -10.34 -6.51
CA LYS A 35 18.92 -9.20 -6.91
C LYS A 35 18.32 -7.88 -6.42
N THR A 36 19.14 -6.84 -6.51
CA THR A 36 18.77 -5.45 -6.30
C THR A 36 19.11 -4.65 -7.55
N VAL A 37 18.22 -3.78 -8.00
CA VAL A 37 18.41 -2.93 -9.18
C VAL A 37 18.13 -1.46 -8.84
N PRO A 38 18.94 -0.49 -9.30
CA PRO A 38 18.65 0.93 -9.09
C PRO A 38 17.38 1.34 -9.84
N VAL A 39 16.54 2.19 -9.22
CA VAL A 39 15.26 2.62 -9.82
C VAL A 39 15.00 4.12 -9.74
N GLY A 40 15.86 4.90 -9.10
CA GLY A 40 15.68 6.33 -8.89
C GLY A 40 15.70 6.69 -7.41
N GLN A 41 15.64 7.98 -7.10
CA GLN A 41 15.87 8.48 -5.75
C GLN A 41 14.61 8.42 -4.89
N ARG A 42 14.78 7.96 -3.65
CA ARG A 42 13.74 7.80 -2.63
C ARG A 42 12.52 7.05 -3.17
N PRO A 43 12.68 5.79 -3.62
CA PRO A 43 11.57 5.01 -4.14
C PRO A 43 10.64 4.57 -3.00
N ARG A 44 9.33 4.88 -3.10
CA ARG A 44 8.32 4.60 -2.10
C ARG A 44 7.17 3.76 -2.66
N GLY A 45 6.07 4.38 -3.07
CA GLY A 45 4.91 3.69 -3.61
C GLY A 45 5.28 2.79 -4.78
N ILE A 46 4.71 1.58 -4.81
CA ILE A 46 4.91 0.60 -5.88
C ILE A 46 3.61 -0.11 -6.20
N ALA A 47 3.32 -0.31 -7.46
CA ALA A 47 2.24 -1.17 -7.93
C ALA A 47 2.63 -1.89 -9.21
N ILE A 48 2.01 -3.06 -9.44
CA ILE A 48 2.14 -3.80 -10.68
C ILE A 48 0.95 -3.47 -11.60
N SER A 49 1.20 -3.38 -12.91
CA SER A 49 0.14 -3.19 -13.89
C SER A 49 -0.81 -4.40 -13.92
N PRO A 50 -2.11 -4.24 -14.28
CA PRO A 50 -3.05 -5.36 -14.31
C PRO A 50 -2.66 -6.52 -15.21
N ASP A 51 -1.86 -6.26 -16.23
CA ASP A 51 -1.31 -7.28 -17.14
C ASP A 51 0.01 -7.89 -16.67
N ASN A 52 0.50 -7.50 -15.48
CA ASN A 52 1.75 -7.92 -14.86
C ASN A 52 3.03 -7.62 -15.67
N LYS A 53 2.98 -6.68 -16.63
CA LYS A 53 4.15 -6.35 -17.45
C LYS A 53 5.01 -5.24 -16.89
N PHE A 54 4.41 -4.32 -16.14
CA PHE A 54 5.10 -3.14 -15.65
C PHE A 54 4.96 -2.98 -14.14
N LEU A 55 6.02 -2.49 -13.51
CA LEU A 55 5.98 -1.90 -12.19
C LEU A 55 5.93 -0.38 -12.35
N TYR A 56 5.05 0.27 -11.61
CA TYR A 56 5.06 1.69 -11.38
C TYR A 56 5.70 1.95 -10.03
N ILE A 57 6.67 2.88 -9.96
CA ILE A 57 7.39 3.21 -8.73
C ILE A 57 7.43 4.72 -8.57
N ALA A 58 6.92 5.22 -7.46
CA ALA A 58 7.08 6.62 -7.08
C ALA A 58 8.53 6.86 -6.66
N THR A 59 9.23 7.76 -7.36
CA THR A 59 10.56 8.23 -7.00
C THR A 59 10.43 9.66 -6.52
N SER A 60 10.28 9.79 -5.18
CA SER A 60 9.79 11.01 -4.53
C SER A 60 10.68 12.21 -4.79
N ASP A 61 12.02 12.04 -4.70
CA ASP A 61 12.97 13.13 -4.92
C ASP A 61 13.15 13.49 -6.42
N GLU A 62 12.62 12.66 -7.34
CA GLU A 62 12.65 12.94 -8.79
C GLU A 62 11.31 13.47 -9.32
N ASN A 63 10.26 13.51 -8.51
CA ASN A 63 8.91 14.00 -8.86
C ASN A 63 8.28 13.27 -10.05
N VAL A 64 8.54 11.97 -10.18
CA VAL A 64 8.00 11.13 -11.26
C VAL A 64 7.57 9.75 -10.77
N ILE A 65 6.75 9.08 -11.57
CA ILE A 65 6.46 7.65 -11.42
C ILE A 65 7.23 6.89 -12.51
N LYS A 66 8.25 6.14 -12.11
CA LYS A 66 9.04 5.30 -13.03
C LYS A 66 8.20 4.12 -13.52
N ILE A 67 8.42 3.73 -14.77
CA ILE A 67 7.85 2.53 -15.38
C ILE A 67 8.98 1.54 -15.61
N ILE A 68 8.95 0.42 -14.88
CA ILE A 68 9.95 -0.64 -14.98
C ILE A 68 9.30 -1.86 -15.63
N ASP A 69 9.94 -2.39 -16.67
CA ASP A 69 9.51 -3.67 -17.27
C ASP A 69 9.82 -4.82 -16.30
N VAL A 70 8.82 -5.63 -16.00
CA VAL A 70 8.89 -6.68 -14.96
C VAL A 70 9.86 -7.81 -15.33
N GLU A 71 9.99 -8.14 -16.62
CA GLU A 71 10.84 -9.26 -17.07
C GLU A 71 12.32 -8.86 -17.12
N THR A 72 12.60 -7.68 -17.67
CA THR A 72 13.96 -7.19 -17.88
C THR A 72 14.49 -6.39 -16.70
N LEU A 73 13.60 -5.87 -15.85
CA LEU A 73 13.85 -4.94 -14.74
C LEU A 73 14.54 -3.65 -15.18
N LYS A 74 14.30 -3.23 -16.41
CA LYS A 74 14.80 -1.97 -16.98
C LYS A 74 13.71 -0.92 -16.95
N GLU A 75 14.14 0.33 -16.72
CA GLU A 75 13.27 1.48 -16.93
C GLU A 75 12.91 1.58 -18.42
N VAL A 76 11.60 1.67 -18.71
CA VAL A 76 11.06 1.84 -20.06
C VAL A 76 10.36 3.19 -20.24
N GLY A 77 10.39 4.03 -19.23
CA GLY A 77 9.87 5.38 -19.24
C GLY A 77 9.37 5.82 -17.88
N TYR A 78 8.67 6.94 -17.86
CA TYR A 78 8.08 7.50 -16.65
C TYR A 78 6.75 8.19 -16.94
N LEU A 79 5.97 8.44 -15.89
CA LEU A 79 4.78 9.29 -15.89
C LEU A 79 5.11 10.56 -15.11
N PRO A 80 4.67 11.74 -15.59
CA PRO A 80 4.85 12.98 -14.86
C PRO A 80 4.01 12.96 -13.58
N SER A 81 4.49 13.57 -12.51
CA SER A 81 3.77 13.75 -11.26
C SER A 81 3.85 15.21 -10.79
N GLY A 82 3.22 15.54 -9.67
CA GLY A 82 3.53 16.71 -8.88
C GLY A 82 4.73 16.47 -7.97
N GLU A 83 5.01 17.40 -7.07
CA GLU A 83 6.15 17.31 -6.15
C GLU A 83 5.91 16.22 -5.09
N ASP A 84 6.98 15.54 -4.70
CA ASP A 84 7.03 14.48 -3.70
C ASP A 84 5.90 13.44 -3.82
N PRO A 85 5.88 12.60 -4.89
CA PRO A 85 4.92 11.52 -5.02
C PRO A 85 5.20 10.42 -3.98
N GLU A 86 4.29 10.26 -3.02
CA GLU A 86 4.43 9.27 -1.94
C GLU A 86 3.80 7.92 -2.30
N THR A 87 2.50 7.89 -2.40
CA THR A 87 1.76 6.70 -2.80
C THR A 87 0.84 7.01 -3.98
N PHE A 88 0.35 5.96 -4.60
CA PHE A 88 -0.57 6.09 -5.71
C PHE A 88 -1.50 4.88 -5.81
N ALA A 89 -2.60 5.04 -6.52
CA ALA A 89 -3.55 3.99 -6.82
C ALA A 89 -3.86 3.92 -8.31
N LEU A 90 -3.86 2.71 -8.86
CA LEU A 90 -4.41 2.43 -10.19
C LEU A 90 -5.94 2.31 -10.10
N ASN A 91 -6.66 2.81 -11.10
CA ASN A 91 -8.05 2.44 -11.23
C ASN A 91 -8.18 0.96 -11.68
N PRO A 92 -9.35 0.32 -11.50
CA PRO A 92 -9.53 -1.08 -11.87
C PRO A 92 -9.24 -1.42 -13.33
N ALA A 93 -9.41 -0.46 -14.24
CA ALA A 93 -9.09 -0.63 -15.66
C ALA A 93 -7.58 -0.54 -15.94
N GLY A 94 -6.79 0.02 -15.04
CA GLY A 94 -5.35 0.22 -15.20
C GLY A 94 -4.97 1.29 -16.20
N ASP A 95 -5.89 2.17 -16.60
CA ASP A 95 -5.65 3.25 -17.56
C ASP A 95 -5.40 4.61 -16.91
N LYS A 96 -5.68 4.74 -15.61
CA LYS A 96 -5.44 5.93 -14.80
C LYS A 96 -4.64 5.62 -13.55
N LEU A 97 -3.76 6.55 -13.21
CA LEU A 97 -3.02 6.56 -11.96
C LEU A 97 -3.40 7.82 -11.18
N TYR A 98 -3.66 7.67 -9.89
CA TYR A 98 -3.93 8.74 -8.96
C TYR A 98 -2.79 8.79 -7.95
N VAL A 99 -2.09 9.92 -7.88
CA VAL A 99 -0.87 10.07 -7.08
C VAL A 99 -1.09 11.10 -5.99
N SER A 100 -0.73 10.77 -4.74
CA SER A 100 -0.63 11.73 -3.65
C SER A 100 0.72 12.44 -3.74
N ASN A 101 0.67 13.78 -3.85
CA ASN A 101 1.84 14.65 -3.90
C ASN A 101 1.92 15.44 -2.58
N GLU A 102 2.85 15.02 -1.71
CA GLU A 102 2.91 15.49 -0.33
C GLU A 102 3.17 16.99 -0.26
N ASP A 103 4.22 17.46 -0.93
CA ASP A 103 4.67 18.87 -0.88
C ASP A 103 3.70 19.84 -1.57
N ASP A 104 3.02 19.40 -2.63
CA ASP A 104 2.06 20.22 -3.39
C ASP A 104 0.66 20.29 -2.76
N SER A 105 0.34 19.43 -1.78
CA SER A 105 -1.02 19.22 -1.26
C SER A 105 -2.02 18.89 -2.36
N LEU A 106 -1.63 18.02 -3.29
CA LEU A 106 -2.41 17.66 -4.47
C LEU A 106 -2.62 16.14 -4.57
N VAL A 107 -3.70 15.79 -5.25
CA VAL A 107 -3.83 14.49 -5.92
C VAL A 107 -3.72 14.71 -7.42
N THR A 108 -2.70 14.11 -8.04
CA THR A 108 -2.48 14.19 -9.49
C THR A 108 -3.11 13.00 -10.18
N VAL A 109 -3.94 13.26 -11.19
CA VAL A 109 -4.59 12.25 -12.04
C VAL A 109 -3.85 12.15 -13.36
N ILE A 110 -3.37 10.95 -13.71
CA ILE A 110 -2.53 10.68 -14.88
C ILE A 110 -3.24 9.70 -15.82
N ASP A 111 -3.29 10.03 -17.09
CA ASP A 111 -3.63 9.11 -18.18
C ASP A 111 -2.36 8.33 -18.55
N ILE A 112 -2.34 7.04 -18.26
CA ILE A 112 -1.15 6.19 -18.40
C ILE A 112 -0.76 6.04 -19.87
N ALA A 113 -1.73 5.81 -20.74
CA ALA A 113 -1.46 5.60 -22.16
C ALA A 113 -0.91 6.85 -22.84
N LYS A 114 -1.41 8.02 -22.45
CA LYS A 114 -0.93 9.31 -22.98
C LYS A 114 0.28 9.85 -22.25
N LYS A 115 0.65 9.26 -21.12
CA LYS A 115 1.72 9.74 -20.21
C LYS A 115 1.55 11.22 -19.84
N LYS A 116 0.33 11.63 -19.49
CA LYS A 116 -0.01 13.04 -19.22
C LYS A 116 -0.85 13.20 -17.97
N ILE A 117 -0.57 14.27 -17.23
CA ILE A 117 -1.45 14.77 -16.19
C ILE A 117 -2.74 15.26 -16.85
N VAL A 118 -3.89 14.75 -16.40
CA VAL A 118 -5.19 15.15 -16.89
C VAL A 118 -5.94 16.04 -15.90
N LYS A 119 -5.58 15.96 -14.61
CA LYS A 119 -6.15 16.77 -13.55
C LYS A 119 -5.21 16.84 -12.36
N GLN A 120 -5.23 17.96 -11.66
CA GLN A 120 -4.70 18.10 -10.31
C GLN A 120 -5.82 18.55 -9.38
N ILE A 121 -5.96 17.90 -8.24
CA ILE A 121 -7.06 18.10 -7.30
C ILE A 121 -6.43 18.56 -5.99
N LYS A 122 -6.78 19.78 -5.55
CA LYS A 122 -6.28 20.31 -4.27
C LYS A 122 -6.97 19.58 -3.13
N VAL A 123 -6.17 19.00 -2.23
CA VAL A 123 -6.61 18.29 -1.02
C VAL A 123 -6.05 18.96 0.24
N GLY A 124 -6.05 18.28 1.36
CA GLY A 124 -5.43 18.78 2.60
C GLY A 124 -3.89 18.69 2.54
N VAL A 125 -3.25 19.17 3.59
CA VAL A 125 -1.79 19.22 3.70
C VAL A 125 -1.23 17.83 3.96
N GLU A 126 -0.12 17.49 3.30
CA GLU A 126 0.58 16.20 3.35
C GLU A 126 -0.34 15.03 2.98
N PRO A 127 -0.85 14.96 1.71
CA PRO A 127 -1.58 13.78 1.26
C PRO A 127 -0.64 12.60 1.07
N GLU A 128 -0.96 11.46 1.70
CA GLU A 128 -0.19 10.23 1.55
C GLU A 128 -1.06 9.05 1.10
N GLY A 129 -1.88 8.49 2.00
CA GLY A 129 -2.71 7.33 1.67
C GLY A 129 -3.73 7.63 0.59
N ILE A 130 -3.80 6.77 -0.43
CA ILE A 130 -4.74 6.92 -1.54
C ILE A 130 -5.28 5.57 -1.99
N ALA A 131 -6.57 5.48 -2.30
CA ALA A 131 -7.21 4.28 -2.82
C ALA A 131 -8.37 4.59 -3.76
N VAL A 132 -8.51 3.77 -4.80
CA VAL A 132 -9.70 3.74 -5.67
C VAL A 132 -10.61 2.59 -5.22
N SER A 133 -11.91 2.85 -5.16
CA SER A 133 -12.87 1.79 -4.85
C SER A 133 -12.94 0.75 -5.98
N PRO A 134 -13.14 -0.55 -5.66
CA PRO A 134 -13.21 -1.62 -6.66
C PRO A 134 -14.29 -1.40 -7.72
N ASP A 135 -15.39 -0.71 -7.40
CA ASP A 135 -16.45 -0.32 -8.36
C ASP A 135 -16.08 0.90 -9.21
N ASN A 136 -14.87 1.44 -9.01
CA ASN A 136 -14.35 2.62 -9.70
C ASN A 136 -15.19 3.90 -9.53
N LYS A 137 -15.98 4.00 -8.46
CA LYS A 137 -16.82 5.17 -8.20
C LYS A 137 -16.09 6.24 -7.40
N TRP A 138 -15.29 5.81 -6.44
CA TRP A 138 -14.65 6.69 -5.49
C TRP A 138 -13.13 6.58 -5.54
N LEU A 139 -12.49 7.72 -5.44
CA LEU A 139 -11.11 7.87 -5.06
C LEU A 139 -11.10 8.52 -3.67
N VAL A 140 -10.32 8.00 -2.74
CA VAL A 140 -10.13 8.63 -1.42
C VAL A 140 -8.64 8.87 -1.19
N SER A 141 -8.30 10.10 -0.77
CA SER A 141 -6.96 10.48 -0.32
C SER A 141 -7.00 10.92 1.14
N ALA A 142 -6.02 10.48 1.92
CA ALA A 142 -5.82 10.89 3.31
C ALA A 142 -4.75 11.97 3.39
N SER A 143 -5.01 13.05 4.12
CA SER A 143 -4.07 14.15 4.36
C SER A 143 -3.67 14.20 5.82
N GLU A 144 -2.38 13.96 6.09
CA GLU A 144 -1.83 13.72 7.43
C GLU A 144 -1.99 14.90 8.36
N THR A 145 -1.53 16.08 7.96
CA THR A 145 -1.53 17.28 8.80
C THR A 145 -2.92 17.84 9.00
N THR A 146 -3.81 17.77 8.01
CA THR A 146 -5.19 18.27 8.15
C THR A 146 -6.14 17.26 8.77
N ASN A 147 -5.69 16.00 9.04
CA ASN A 147 -6.49 14.94 9.65
C ASN A 147 -7.80 14.66 8.91
N MET A 148 -7.74 14.59 7.58
CA MET A 148 -8.92 14.44 6.74
C MET A 148 -8.76 13.30 5.73
N VAL A 149 -9.89 12.72 5.34
CA VAL A 149 -10.01 11.94 4.11
C VAL A 149 -10.91 12.68 3.14
N HIS A 150 -10.43 12.80 1.89
CA HIS A 150 -11.09 13.54 0.80
C HIS A 150 -11.74 12.53 -0.13
N TRP A 151 -13.06 12.57 -0.26
CA TRP A 151 -13.83 11.72 -1.17
C TRP A 151 -13.97 12.42 -2.52
N ILE A 152 -13.47 11.78 -3.56
CA ILE A 152 -13.39 12.31 -4.91
C ILE A 152 -14.19 11.39 -5.85
N ASP A 153 -15.10 11.93 -6.60
CA ASP A 153 -15.82 11.21 -7.65
C ASP A 153 -14.88 10.99 -8.84
N THR A 154 -14.66 9.73 -9.23
CA THR A 154 -13.69 9.37 -10.29
C THR A 154 -14.11 9.78 -11.70
N LYS A 155 -15.40 10.05 -11.94
CA LYS A 155 -15.90 10.49 -13.24
C LYS A 155 -15.66 11.99 -13.45
N THR A 156 -15.88 12.78 -12.40
CA THR A 156 -15.78 14.24 -12.45
C THR A 156 -14.44 14.77 -11.96
N ASN A 157 -13.68 13.95 -11.20
CA ASN A 157 -12.48 14.34 -10.46
C ASN A 157 -12.73 15.51 -9.52
N ALA A 158 -13.94 15.59 -8.95
CA ALA A 158 -14.33 16.62 -7.99
C ALA A 158 -14.41 16.03 -6.58
N ILE A 159 -13.94 16.79 -5.58
CA ILE A 159 -14.16 16.47 -4.18
C ILE A 159 -15.65 16.62 -3.88
N THR A 160 -16.25 15.57 -3.33
CA THR A 160 -17.65 15.58 -2.91
C THR A 160 -17.80 15.80 -1.42
N GLU A 161 -16.86 15.30 -0.63
CA GLU A 161 -16.85 15.43 0.83
C GLU A 161 -15.44 15.40 1.40
N ASN A 162 -15.28 16.08 2.53
CA ASN A 162 -14.08 16.05 3.37
C ASN A 162 -14.52 15.57 4.76
N ILE A 163 -13.96 14.49 5.23
CA ILE A 163 -14.33 13.87 6.51
C ILE A 163 -13.15 13.96 7.46
N LEU A 164 -13.38 14.56 8.62
CA LEU A 164 -12.41 14.61 9.70
C LEU A 164 -12.24 13.18 10.28
N VAL A 165 -10.99 12.78 10.45
CA VAL A 165 -10.58 11.50 11.00
C VAL A 165 -9.60 11.71 12.16
N ASP A 166 -9.16 10.63 12.80
CA ASP A 166 -8.17 10.72 13.87
C ASP A 166 -6.81 11.22 13.36
N PRO A 167 -5.98 11.79 14.25
CA PRO A 167 -4.72 12.42 13.90
C PRO A 167 -3.74 11.55 13.11
N ARG A 168 -3.20 12.15 12.05
CA ARG A 168 -2.21 11.63 11.10
C ARG A 168 -2.70 10.37 10.37
N PRO A 169 -3.74 10.50 9.51
CA PRO A 169 -4.19 9.38 8.68
C PRO A 169 -3.13 9.02 7.63
N ARG A 170 -2.72 7.74 7.60
CA ARG A 170 -1.59 7.24 6.78
C ARG A 170 -2.02 6.40 5.59
N ALA A 171 -2.90 5.46 5.77
CA ALA A 171 -3.34 4.59 4.70
C ALA A 171 -4.87 4.49 4.65
N VAL A 172 -5.37 4.34 3.44
CA VAL A 172 -6.79 4.09 3.17
C VAL A 172 -6.94 2.84 2.31
N ARG A 173 -7.95 2.01 2.59
CA ARG A 173 -8.22 0.79 1.82
C ARG A 173 -9.71 0.50 1.77
N PHE A 174 -10.24 0.29 0.58
CA PHE A 174 -11.59 -0.22 0.41
C PHE A 174 -11.66 -1.73 0.60
N THR A 175 -12.80 -2.22 1.12
CA THR A 175 -13.15 -3.65 1.01
C THR A 175 -13.43 -4.02 -0.43
N ALA A 176 -13.25 -5.30 -0.80
CA ALA A 176 -13.43 -5.78 -2.17
C ALA A 176 -14.86 -5.55 -2.72
N ASN A 177 -15.85 -5.53 -1.85
CA ASN A 177 -17.25 -5.23 -2.20
C ASN A 177 -17.57 -3.72 -2.23
N SER A 178 -16.60 -2.85 -2.07
CA SER A 178 -16.76 -1.38 -2.02
C SER A 178 -17.72 -0.85 -0.94
N GLN A 179 -17.95 -1.60 0.13
CA GLN A 179 -18.91 -1.19 1.18
C GLN A 179 -18.25 -0.45 2.34
N GLN A 180 -16.98 -0.71 2.61
CA GLN A 180 -16.24 -0.09 3.71
C GLN A 180 -14.95 0.55 3.21
N LEU A 181 -14.57 1.66 3.85
CA LEU A 181 -13.25 2.27 3.77
C LEU A 181 -12.57 2.16 5.13
N TRP A 182 -11.38 1.59 5.16
CA TRP A 182 -10.55 1.50 6.34
C TRP A 182 -9.47 2.57 6.30
N VAL A 183 -9.32 3.32 7.39
CA VAL A 183 -8.37 4.44 7.52
C VAL A 183 -7.51 4.21 8.76
N THR A 184 -6.21 4.10 8.58
CA THR A 184 -5.25 4.04 9.70
C THR A 184 -4.86 5.45 10.12
N SER A 185 -4.75 5.70 11.42
CA SER A 185 -4.28 6.97 11.98
C SER A 185 -3.09 6.75 12.90
N GLU A 186 -1.93 7.17 12.40
CA GLU A 186 -0.62 6.85 12.99
C GLU A 186 -0.48 7.40 14.40
N MET A 187 -0.65 8.71 14.58
CA MET A 187 -0.48 9.34 15.89
C MET A 187 -1.58 9.00 16.88
N ALA A 188 -2.78 8.75 16.39
CA ALA A 188 -3.88 8.32 17.22
C ALA A 188 -3.76 6.86 17.67
N GLY A 189 -3.00 6.03 16.96
CA GLY A 189 -2.92 4.59 17.23
C GLY A 189 -4.25 3.88 16.95
N THR A 190 -5.00 4.32 15.92
CA THR A 190 -6.35 3.83 15.62
C THR A 190 -6.50 3.35 14.18
N LEU A 191 -7.51 2.51 13.99
CA LEU A 191 -8.09 2.20 12.68
C LEU A 191 -9.56 2.61 12.72
N MET A 192 -9.96 3.45 11.77
CA MET A 192 -11.36 3.81 11.57
C MET A 192 -11.95 3.07 10.38
N ILE A 193 -13.17 2.63 10.51
CA ILE A 193 -13.95 2.01 9.44
C ILE A 193 -15.13 2.92 9.12
N LEU A 194 -15.22 3.31 7.85
CA LEU A 194 -16.30 4.14 7.32
C LEU A 194 -17.19 3.29 6.42
N ASP A 195 -18.50 3.49 6.52
CA ASP A 195 -19.46 2.98 5.54
C ASP A 195 -19.39 3.84 4.27
N VAL A 196 -19.22 3.22 3.10
CA VAL A 196 -18.99 3.94 1.84
C VAL A 196 -20.23 4.70 1.37
N ASN A 197 -21.44 4.22 1.67
CA ASN A 197 -22.66 4.87 1.21
C ASN A 197 -23.00 6.10 2.04
N SER A 198 -23.00 5.96 3.36
CA SER A 198 -23.28 7.06 4.29
C SER A 198 -22.06 7.95 4.54
N LYS A 199 -20.84 7.43 4.26
CA LYS A 199 -19.55 8.06 4.56
C LYS A 199 -19.35 8.36 6.06
N GLN A 200 -20.10 7.68 6.92
CA GLN A 200 -19.99 7.83 8.37
C GLN A 200 -18.98 6.84 8.94
N ILE A 201 -18.27 7.26 9.98
CA ILE A 201 -17.44 6.35 10.78
C ILE A 201 -18.36 5.41 11.56
N ILE A 202 -18.30 4.12 11.24
CA ILE A 202 -19.12 3.09 11.89
C ILE A 202 -18.39 2.37 13.01
N LYS A 203 -17.04 2.45 13.01
CA LYS A 203 -16.22 1.85 14.06
C LYS A 203 -14.85 2.54 14.14
N THR A 204 -14.37 2.71 15.36
CA THR A 204 -12.98 3.05 15.66
C THR A 204 -12.36 1.97 16.54
N ILE A 205 -11.24 1.42 16.12
CA ILE A 205 -10.45 0.44 16.87
C ILE A 205 -9.21 1.14 17.39
N LYS A 206 -9.05 1.23 18.71
CA LYS A 206 -7.83 1.68 19.36
C LYS A 206 -6.94 0.47 19.62
N PHE A 207 -5.76 0.43 19.02
CA PHE A 207 -4.85 -0.69 19.22
C PHE A 207 -4.18 -0.66 20.59
N GLN A 208 -4.05 -1.85 21.17
CA GLN A 208 -3.28 -2.10 22.39
C GLN A 208 -2.44 -3.36 22.20
N VAL A 209 -1.17 -3.31 22.57
CA VAL A 209 -0.25 -4.44 22.44
C VAL A 209 0.45 -4.63 23.79
N SER A 210 0.35 -5.81 24.37
CA SER A 210 0.98 -6.10 25.66
C SER A 210 2.49 -5.85 25.60
N GLY A 211 3.01 -5.10 26.57
CA GLY A 211 4.43 -4.75 26.66
C GLY A 211 4.90 -3.67 25.68
N VAL A 212 3.99 -3.03 24.93
CA VAL A 212 4.30 -1.93 24.02
C VAL A 212 3.58 -0.67 24.47
N THR A 213 4.30 0.45 24.60
CA THR A 213 3.73 1.74 24.98
C THR A 213 2.89 2.32 23.83
N ALA A 214 1.87 3.11 24.15
CA ALA A 214 0.91 3.62 23.18
C ALA A 214 1.56 4.47 22.05
N ASP A 215 2.61 5.22 22.36
CA ASP A 215 3.38 6.03 21.41
C ASP A 215 4.13 5.21 20.35
N LYS A 216 4.35 3.92 20.61
CA LYS A 216 4.96 2.98 19.64
C LYS A 216 3.94 2.27 18.77
N ILE A 217 2.66 2.37 19.09
CA ILE A 217 1.59 1.76 18.29
C ILE A 217 1.13 2.78 17.25
N GLN A 218 1.73 2.71 16.07
CA GLN A 218 1.54 3.67 15.00
C GLN A 218 1.02 2.95 13.74
N PRO A 219 -0.31 2.80 13.58
CA PRO A 219 -0.90 2.14 12.43
C PRO A 219 -0.58 2.86 11.12
N VAL A 220 -0.03 2.13 10.15
CA VAL A 220 0.38 2.62 8.83
C VAL A 220 -0.28 1.79 7.74
N GLY A 221 0.42 0.91 7.03
CA GLY A 221 -0.16 0.11 5.97
C GLY A 221 -1.35 -0.76 6.40
N VAL A 222 -2.35 -0.89 5.53
CA VAL A 222 -3.52 -1.75 5.73
C VAL A 222 -3.88 -2.49 4.45
N VAL A 223 -4.18 -3.79 4.56
CA VAL A 223 -4.74 -4.60 3.48
C VAL A 223 -5.92 -5.41 4.00
N ILE A 224 -6.88 -5.70 3.12
CA ILE A 224 -8.08 -6.48 3.43
C ILE A 224 -8.14 -7.62 2.42
N ASP A 225 -8.46 -8.83 2.87
CA ASP A 225 -8.57 -9.98 1.97
C ASP A 225 -9.71 -9.82 0.95
N LYS A 226 -9.60 -10.55 -0.17
CA LYS A 226 -10.56 -10.46 -1.29
C LYS A 226 -12.00 -10.78 -0.91
N ASP A 227 -12.19 -11.58 0.13
CA ASP A 227 -13.51 -12.00 0.62
C ASP A 227 -14.04 -11.07 1.71
N SER A 228 -13.26 -10.04 2.07
CA SER A 228 -13.56 -9.07 3.13
C SER A 228 -13.91 -9.75 4.48
N ASN A 229 -13.17 -10.80 4.81
CA ASN A 229 -13.29 -11.51 6.08
C ASN A 229 -12.30 -10.99 7.11
N ARG A 230 -11.07 -10.67 6.68
CA ARG A 230 -10.00 -10.17 7.55
C ARG A 230 -9.27 -8.99 6.95
N GLY A 231 -8.89 -8.07 7.81
CA GLY A 231 -7.93 -7.02 7.52
C GLY A 231 -6.64 -7.19 8.32
N TYR A 232 -5.56 -6.68 7.78
CA TYR A 232 -4.22 -6.73 8.39
C TYR A 232 -3.67 -5.31 8.43
N VAL A 233 -3.24 -4.87 9.62
CA VAL A 233 -2.74 -3.51 9.84
C VAL A 233 -1.32 -3.57 10.39
N ALA A 234 -0.40 -2.89 9.72
CA ALA A 234 0.96 -2.67 10.18
C ALA A 234 0.95 -1.64 11.32
N LEU A 235 1.49 -2.00 12.49
CA LEU A 235 1.50 -1.14 13.68
C LEU A 235 2.83 -0.38 13.87
N GLY A 236 3.57 -0.15 12.80
CA GLY A 236 4.79 0.67 12.77
C GLY A 236 5.85 0.26 13.79
N PRO A 237 6.29 1.18 14.68
CA PRO A 237 7.33 0.90 15.70
C PRO A 237 6.95 -0.15 16.74
N ALA A 238 5.68 -0.56 16.81
CA ALA A 238 5.29 -1.71 17.62
C ALA A 238 5.85 -3.03 17.07
N ASN A 239 6.34 -3.05 15.82
CA ASN A 239 6.89 -4.23 15.16
C ASN A 239 5.86 -5.38 15.08
N ARG A 240 4.62 -5.03 14.79
CA ARG A 240 3.48 -5.95 14.82
C ARG A 240 2.57 -5.74 13.62
N VAL A 241 1.91 -6.81 13.24
CA VAL A 241 0.73 -6.79 12.34
C VAL A 241 -0.48 -7.22 13.15
N ALA A 242 -1.50 -6.38 13.21
CA ALA A 242 -2.79 -6.73 13.78
C ALA A 242 -3.66 -7.44 12.75
N VAL A 243 -4.31 -8.54 13.16
CA VAL A 243 -5.28 -9.29 12.37
C VAL A 243 -6.67 -8.93 12.91
N ILE A 244 -7.53 -8.44 12.04
CA ILE A 244 -8.84 -7.89 12.40
C ILE A 244 -9.93 -8.65 11.65
N ASN A 245 -10.95 -9.10 12.35
CA ASN A 245 -12.16 -9.61 11.74
C ASN A 245 -12.93 -8.46 11.09
N ALA A 246 -13.11 -8.51 9.77
CA ALA A 246 -13.73 -7.42 9.03
C ALA A 246 -15.25 -7.33 9.18
N LYS A 247 -15.87 -8.28 9.88
CA LYS A 247 -17.32 -8.29 10.17
C LYS A 247 -17.62 -7.85 11.61
N THR A 248 -16.86 -8.34 12.59
CA THR A 248 -17.06 -8.00 14.01
C THR A 248 -16.22 -6.81 14.44
N PHE A 249 -15.18 -6.45 13.65
CA PHE A 249 -14.20 -5.42 13.94
C PHE A 249 -13.36 -5.69 15.19
N GLU A 250 -13.22 -6.95 15.56
CA GLU A 250 -12.39 -7.39 16.68
C GLU A 250 -10.97 -7.68 16.22
N VAL A 251 -9.99 -7.33 17.05
CA VAL A 251 -8.59 -7.72 16.85
C VAL A 251 -8.46 -9.18 17.28
N GLU A 252 -8.31 -10.09 16.31
CA GLU A 252 -8.21 -11.53 16.55
C GLU A 252 -6.80 -11.93 17.02
N LYS A 253 -5.77 -11.28 16.49
CA LYS A 253 -4.37 -11.63 16.75
C LYS A 253 -3.45 -10.45 16.49
N VAL A 254 -2.27 -10.50 17.13
CA VAL A 254 -1.18 -9.55 16.87
C VAL A 254 0.08 -10.36 16.63
N LEU A 255 0.69 -10.20 15.45
CA LEU A 255 1.83 -10.99 14.97
C LEU A 255 3.12 -10.17 15.10
N LEU A 256 4.17 -10.74 15.69
CA LEU A 256 5.49 -10.13 15.74
C LEU A 256 6.17 -10.26 14.37
N VAL A 257 6.64 -9.13 13.83
CA VAL A 257 7.38 -9.03 12.56
C VAL A 257 8.71 -8.29 12.76
N GLY A 258 9.40 -7.93 11.69
CA GLY A 258 10.61 -7.11 11.79
C GLY A 258 10.35 -5.69 12.30
N GLN A 259 11.42 -4.91 12.48
CA GLN A 259 11.36 -3.60 13.13
C GLN A 259 10.86 -2.51 12.16
N ARG A 260 9.94 -1.68 12.66
CA ARG A 260 9.28 -0.59 11.93
C ARG A 260 8.58 -1.10 10.67
N VAL A 261 7.53 -1.89 10.87
CA VAL A 261 6.72 -2.38 9.75
C VAL A 261 5.97 -1.22 9.09
N TRP A 262 6.07 -1.14 7.74
CA TRP A 262 5.43 -0.10 6.93
C TRP A 262 4.24 -0.61 6.14
N ASN A 263 4.48 -1.42 5.14
CA ASN A 263 3.47 -1.84 4.17
C ASN A 263 3.30 -3.36 4.14
N LEU A 264 2.19 -3.77 3.53
CA LEU A 264 1.72 -5.14 3.48
C LEU A 264 1.25 -5.47 2.06
N ALA A 265 1.53 -6.68 1.58
CA ALA A 265 0.93 -7.21 0.35
C ALA A 265 0.63 -8.70 0.48
N PHE A 266 -0.51 -9.12 -0.06
CA PHE A 266 -0.83 -10.54 -0.17
C PHE A 266 -0.07 -11.22 -1.30
N SER A 267 0.19 -12.53 -1.13
CA SER A 267 0.44 -13.40 -2.28
C SER A 267 -0.81 -13.48 -3.17
N PRO A 268 -0.68 -13.78 -4.47
CA PRO A 268 -1.82 -13.85 -5.39
C PRO A 268 -2.90 -14.86 -4.94
N ASP A 269 -2.50 -15.97 -4.32
CA ASP A 269 -3.40 -16.97 -3.76
C ASP A 269 -3.97 -16.59 -2.38
N GLN A 270 -3.48 -15.49 -1.81
CA GLN A 270 -3.80 -14.99 -0.47
C GLN A 270 -3.55 -15.99 0.66
N LYS A 271 -2.57 -16.88 0.49
CA LYS A 271 -2.09 -17.77 1.57
C LYS A 271 -0.94 -17.18 2.36
N ARG A 272 -0.28 -16.17 1.82
CA ARG A 272 0.84 -15.46 2.47
C ARG A 272 0.60 -13.96 2.49
N LEU A 273 1.17 -13.32 3.50
CA LEU A 273 1.26 -11.88 3.61
C LEU A 273 2.73 -11.49 3.77
N TYR A 274 3.16 -10.51 2.99
CA TYR A 274 4.51 -9.94 3.03
C TYR A 274 4.47 -8.59 3.72
N THR A 275 5.45 -8.33 4.59
CA THR A 275 5.61 -7.04 5.28
C THR A 275 6.92 -6.40 4.88
N THR A 276 6.99 -5.08 4.83
CA THR A 276 8.25 -4.35 4.75
C THR A 276 8.62 -3.80 6.12
N ASN A 277 9.83 -4.07 6.59
CA ASN A 277 10.30 -3.75 7.93
C ASN A 277 11.49 -2.81 7.83
N GLY A 278 11.23 -1.49 7.87
CA GLY A 278 12.18 -0.43 7.48
C GLY A 278 13.44 -0.34 8.33
N ILE A 279 13.39 -0.67 9.62
CA ILE A 279 14.57 -0.57 10.50
C ILE A 279 15.37 -1.87 10.54
N SER A 280 14.70 -3.04 10.51
CA SER A 280 15.41 -4.33 10.44
C SER A 280 15.90 -4.69 9.04
N ASN A 281 15.56 -3.89 8.01
CA ASN A 281 16.03 -4.07 6.64
C ASN A 281 15.66 -5.41 6.02
N ASP A 282 14.47 -5.89 6.36
CA ASP A 282 13.95 -7.18 5.92
C ASP A 282 12.48 -7.12 5.51
N ILE A 283 11.99 -8.22 4.94
CA ILE A 283 10.58 -8.52 4.83
C ILE A 283 10.26 -9.72 5.73
N SER A 284 9.05 -9.76 6.32
CA SER A 284 8.53 -10.96 6.97
C SER A 284 7.51 -11.65 6.07
N ILE A 285 7.52 -12.98 6.05
CA ILE A 285 6.53 -13.82 5.38
C ILE A 285 5.62 -14.40 6.46
N ILE A 286 4.35 -14.08 6.38
CA ILE A 286 3.31 -14.58 7.28
C ILE A 286 2.49 -15.63 6.52
N ASP A 287 2.38 -16.83 7.05
CA ASP A 287 1.42 -17.85 6.61
C ASP A 287 0.04 -17.48 7.19
N LEU A 288 -0.96 -17.33 6.34
CA LEU A 288 -2.27 -16.83 6.74
C LEU A 288 -3.20 -17.91 7.26
N ASP A 289 -2.96 -19.17 6.95
CA ASP A 289 -3.74 -20.29 7.48
C ASP A 289 -3.39 -20.51 8.96
N SER A 290 -2.11 -20.58 9.27
CA SER A 290 -1.60 -20.75 10.64
C SER A 290 -1.45 -19.44 11.41
N GLN A 291 -1.46 -18.32 10.73
CA GLN A 291 -1.23 -16.97 11.29
C GLN A 291 0.10 -16.91 12.08
N VAL A 292 1.19 -17.33 11.45
CA VAL A 292 2.53 -17.25 12.01
C VAL A 292 3.51 -16.67 10.99
N VAL A 293 4.54 -15.98 11.49
CA VAL A 293 5.68 -15.56 10.68
C VAL A 293 6.55 -16.79 10.44
N THR A 294 6.68 -17.19 9.19
CA THR A 294 7.43 -18.38 8.79
C THR A 294 8.88 -18.08 8.43
N LYS A 295 9.15 -16.85 7.97
CA LYS A 295 10.49 -16.45 7.54
C LYS A 295 10.66 -14.93 7.54
N SER A 296 11.91 -14.48 7.74
CA SER A 296 12.35 -13.11 7.42
C SER A 296 13.49 -13.17 6.40
N ILE A 297 13.51 -12.22 5.47
CA ILE A 297 14.50 -12.16 4.37
C ILE A 297 15.09 -10.75 4.36
N GLY A 298 16.40 -10.62 4.56
CA GLY A 298 17.13 -9.37 4.40
C GLY A 298 17.08 -8.90 2.95
N VAL A 299 16.72 -7.63 2.72
CA VAL A 299 16.49 -7.13 1.35
C VAL A 299 17.30 -5.88 1.00
N GLY A 300 17.75 -5.10 1.97
CA GLY A 300 18.45 -3.81 1.79
C GLY A 300 17.86 -2.74 2.69
N ASN A 301 18.38 -1.53 2.60
CA ASN A 301 18.11 -0.47 3.56
C ASN A 301 16.74 0.16 3.37
N TYR A 302 15.98 0.18 4.45
CA TYR A 302 14.71 0.86 4.58
C TYR A 302 13.66 0.38 3.55
N PRO A 303 13.29 -0.92 3.54
CA PRO A 303 12.22 -1.42 2.69
C PRO A 303 10.91 -0.73 3.03
N TRP A 304 10.22 -0.17 2.00
CA TRP A 304 9.03 0.63 2.18
C TRP A 304 7.80 0.06 1.47
N GLY A 305 7.73 0.12 0.16
CA GLY A 305 6.63 -0.39 -0.65
C GLY A 305 6.82 -1.85 -1.03
N VAL A 306 5.74 -2.57 -1.26
CA VAL A 306 5.76 -3.98 -1.67
C VAL A 306 4.69 -4.27 -2.72
N ALA A 307 5.08 -4.97 -3.79
CA ALA A 307 4.18 -5.49 -4.82
C ALA A 307 4.52 -6.94 -5.12
N VAL A 308 3.53 -7.73 -5.53
CA VAL A 308 3.69 -9.18 -5.77
C VAL A 308 3.19 -9.52 -7.16
N LYS A 309 4.04 -10.18 -7.95
CA LYS A 309 3.70 -10.77 -9.23
C LYS A 309 3.32 -12.24 -9.03
N PRO A 310 2.24 -12.73 -9.67
CA PRO A 310 1.90 -14.15 -9.70
C PRO A 310 2.98 -15.02 -10.33
#